data_c0095db6c74150fea93fb0d13a913d0b
#
_entry.id   c0095db6c74150fea93fb0d13a913d0b
#
_cell.length_a   1.000
_cell.length_b   1.000
_cell.length_c   1.000
_cell.angle_alpha   90.00
_cell.angle_beta   90.00
_cell.angle_gamma   90.00
#
_symmetry.space_group_name_H-M   'P 1'
#
loop_
_entity.id
_entity.type
_entity.pdbx_description
1 polymer ?
#
loop_
_entity_poly.entity_id
_entity_poly.type
_entity_poly.pdbx_seq_one_letter_code
_entity_poly.pdbx_strand_id
1 'polypeptide(L)'
;MSNFKVVNKIYKFKTRGEIDFVDLSDKVQKEVVDSEIRNGIVHVFSPHATGILVLTENDDALLEDIRVFLEELAPKHKQYQHPSNAHSHLRSMILPPDKTLPIVNGGVEFGTWQSLLFVETDVYPRERTIIIQIMGEP
;
A
#
# COMPACT_ATOMS: atom_id res chain seq x y z
N MET A 1 12.97 -26.31 19.40
CA MET A 1 12.21 -26.23 18.15
C MET A 1 11.89 -24.77 17.86
N SER A 2 11.89 -24.40 16.61
CA SER A 2 11.50 -23.05 16.21
C SER A 2 9.99 -22.87 16.39
N ASN A 3 9.58 -21.72 16.93
CA ASN A 3 8.19 -21.29 16.98
C ASN A 3 7.85 -20.36 15.80
N PHE A 4 8.72 -20.32 14.82
CA PHE A 4 8.53 -19.49 13.63
C PHE A 4 7.25 -19.90 12.91
N LYS A 5 6.45 -18.91 12.54
CA LYS A 5 5.25 -19.15 11.75
C LYS A 5 5.03 -18.06 10.72
N VAL A 6 4.22 -18.40 9.73
CA VAL A 6 3.83 -17.48 8.66
C VAL A 6 2.30 -17.44 8.62
N VAL A 7 1.75 -16.24 8.65
CA VAL A 7 0.31 -16.00 8.56
C VAL A 7 0.04 -15.12 7.36
N ASN A 8 -0.85 -15.57 6.48
CA ASN A 8 -1.25 -14.83 5.29
C ASN A 8 -2.69 -14.34 5.45
N LYS A 9 -2.90 -13.06 5.22
CA LYS A 9 -4.22 -12.44 5.22
C LYS A 9 -4.44 -11.71 3.91
N ILE A 10 -5.67 -11.77 3.42
CA ILE A 10 -6.09 -11.06 2.22
C ILE A 10 -7.13 -10.03 2.65
N TYR A 11 -6.89 -8.77 2.28
CA TYR A 11 -7.83 -7.69 2.55
C TYR A 11 -8.32 -7.08 1.24
N LYS A 12 -9.65 -7.02 1.11
CA LYS A 12 -10.32 -6.41 -0.05
C LYS A 12 -10.95 -5.10 0.36
N PHE A 13 -10.84 -4.11 -0.51
CA PHE A 13 -11.39 -2.79 -0.28
C PHE A 13 -11.73 -2.12 -1.62
N LYS A 14 -12.53 -1.06 -1.56
CA LYS A 14 -12.95 -0.31 -2.74
C LYS A 14 -12.25 1.02 -2.78
N THR A 15 -11.93 1.47 -3.99
CA THR A 15 -11.38 2.79 -4.26
C THR A 15 -12.36 3.61 -5.09
N ARG A 16 -12.16 4.92 -5.13
CA ARG A 16 -13.04 5.86 -5.83
C ARG A 16 -12.56 6.25 -7.22
N GLY A 17 -11.40 5.79 -7.62
CA GLY A 17 -10.77 6.19 -8.89
C GLY A 17 -9.59 7.10 -8.65
N GLU A 18 -9.02 7.67 -9.70
CA GLU A 18 -7.76 8.42 -9.58
C GLU A 18 -7.95 9.83 -9.01
N ILE A 19 -7.08 10.31 -8.20
CA ILE A 19 -6.10 9.52 -7.45
C ILE A 19 -6.69 9.40 -6.06
N ASP A 20 -6.90 8.18 -5.60
CA ASP A 20 -7.48 7.93 -4.29
C ASP A 20 -6.44 7.33 -3.36
N PHE A 21 -6.57 7.62 -2.08
CA PHE A 21 -5.69 7.10 -1.03
C PHE A 21 -6.51 6.32 -0.03
N VAL A 22 -6.06 5.12 0.31
CA VAL A 22 -6.70 4.29 1.33
C VAL A 22 -5.67 3.98 2.42
N ASP A 23 -5.94 4.43 3.64
CA ASP A 23 -5.05 4.17 4.77
C ASP A 23 -5.23 2.72 5.24
N LEU A 24 -4.16 1.95 5.18
CA LEU A 24 -4.11 0.55 5.56
C LEU A 24 -3.45 0.32 6.93
N SER A 25 -3.00 1.38 7.59
CA SER A 25 -2.17 1.27 8.80
C SER A 25 -2.86 0.49 9.91
N ASP A 26 -4.11 0.83 10.21
CA ASP A 26 -4.87 0.18 11.30
C ASP A 26 -5.20 -1.27 10.95
N LYS A 27 -5.52 -1.55 9.69
CA LYS A 27 -5.80 -2.91 9.24
C LYS A 27 -4.60 -3.81 9.36
N VAL A 28 -3.43 -3.33 8.92
CA VAL A 28 -2.18 -4.09 9.02
C VAL A 28 -1.80 -4.30 10.47
N GLN A 29 -1.91 -3.27 11.31
CA GLN A 29 -1.61 -3.37 12.73
C GLN A 29 -2.52 -4.41 13.42
N LYS A 30 -3.81 -4.39 13.10
CA LYS A 30 -4.77 -5.35 13.65
C LYS A 30 -4.41 -6.79 13.27
N GLU A 31 -4.08 -7.03 12.01
CA GLU A 31 -3.71 -8.38 11.55
C GLU A 31 -2.43 -8.87 12.21
N VAL A 32 -1.47 -7.97 12.44
CA VAL A 32 -0.24 -8.31 13.17
C VAL A 32 -0.55 -8.69 14.60
N VAL A 33 -1.36 -7.92 15.31
CA VAL A 33 -1.77 -8.23 16.69
C VAL A 33 -2.51 -9.58 16.75
N ASP A 34 -3.45 -9.80 15.85
CA ASP A 34 -4.25 -11.03 15.80
C ASP A 34 -3.39 -12.26 15.45
N SER A 35 -2.27 -12.08 14.76
CA SER A 35 -1.36 -13.17 14.42
C SER A 35 -0.59 -13.73 15.61
N GLU A 36 -0.49 -12.98 16.70
CA GLU A 36 0.30 -13.29 17.89
C GLU A 36 1.81 -13.37 17.61
N ILE A 37 2.27 -12.93 16.44
CA ILE A 37 3.70 -12.79 16.14
C ILE A 37 4.19 -11.52 16.81
N ARG A 38 5.17 -11.65 17.68
CA ARG A 38 5.68 -10.53 18.45
C ARG A 38 6.96 -9.95 17.89
N ASN A 39 7.75 -10.76 17.21
CA ASN A 39 9.02 -10.31 16.61
C ASN A 39 9.15 -10.94 15.23
N GLY A 40 9.31 -10.11 14.23
CA GLY A 40 9.41 -10.54 12.86
C GLY A 40 9.18 -9.41 11.87
N ILE A 41 8.58 -9.73 10.76
CA ILE A 41 8.24 -8.76 9.72
C ILE A 41 6.81 -8.97 9.23
N VAL A 42 6.21 -7.89 8.74
CA VAL A 42 5.00 -7.93 7.94
C VAL A 42 5.33 -7.39 6.55
N HIS A 43 5.00 -8.17 5.54
CA HIS A 43 5.12 -7.80 4.13
C HIS A 43 3.74 -7.54 3.57
N VAL A 44 3.52 -6.37 3.00
CA VAL A 44 2.25 -5.98 2.39
C VAL A 44 2.48 -5.79 0.90
N PHE A 45 1.69 -6.50 0.10
CA PHE A 45 1.86 -6.55 -1.35
C PHE A 45 0.57 -6.16 -2.07
N SER A 46 0.72 -5.31 -3.09
CA SER A 46 -0.35 -4.91 -4.01
C SER A 46 -0.22 -5.70 -5.32
N PRO A 47 -1.05 -6.71 -5.55
CA PRO A 47 -1.01 -7.51 -6.79
C PRO A 47 -1.72 -6.80 -7.95
N HIS A 48 -1.41 -5.53 -8.16
CA HIS A 48 -2.06 -4.69 -9.17
C HIS A 48 -1.04 -3.86 -9.96
N ALA A 49 -1.28 -3.70 -11.26
CA ALA A 49 -0.44 -2.89 -12.11
C ALA A 49 -0.73 -1.38 -12.01
N THR A 50 -1.87 -1.01 -11.43
CA THR A 50 -2.33 0.38 -11.34
C THR A 50 -2.70 0.77 -9.91
N GLY A 51 -1.99 0.22 -8.94
CA GLY A 51 -2.14 0.54 -7.54
C GLY A 51 -0.86 0.22 -6.78
N ILE A 52 -0.41 1.13 -5.96
CA ILE A 52 0.88 1.05 -5.27
C ILE A 52 0.73 1.27 -3.77
N LEU A 53 1.78 0.96 -3.04
CA LEU A 53 1.85 1.18 -1.60
C LEU A 53 2.93 2.21 -1.29
N VAL A 54 2.60 3.16 -0.43
CA VAL A 54 3.55 4.17 0.03
C VAL A 54 3.55 4.27 1.55
N LEU A 55 4.69 4.63 2.10
CA LEU A 55 4.83 5.01 3.50
C LEU A 55 5.07 6.52 3.54
N THR A 56 4.10 7.26 4.03
CA THR A 56 4.17 8.70 4.09
C THR A 56 3.20 9.23 5.16
N GLU A 57 3.22 10.53 5.41
CA GLU A 57 2.25 11.14 6.30
C GLU A 57 0.88 11.19 5.63
N ASN A 58 -0.16 10.81 6.36
CA ASN A 58 -1.54 10.92 5.90
C ASN A 58 -2.09 12.30 6.28
N ASP A 59 -1.76 13.29 5.47
CA ASP A 59 -2.15 14.70 5.64
C ASP A 59 -2.80 15.19 4.35
N ASP A 60 -3.96 15.80 4.45
CA ASP A 60 -4.74 16.21 3.28
C ASP A 60 -3.97 17.12 2.33
N ALA A 61 -3.21 18.07 2.87
CA ALA A 61 -2.41 18.98 2.05
C ALA A 61 -1.30 18.23 1.32
N LEU A 62 -0.62 17.30 2.01
CA LEU A 62 0.43 16.48 1.40
C LEU A 62 -0.15 15.53 0.35
N LEU A 63 -1.31 14.93 0.60
CA LEU A 63 -1.96 14.05 -0.37
C LEU A 63 -2.29 14.82 -1.66
N GLU A 64 -2.70 16.07 -1.55
CA GLU A 64 -2.93 16.91 -2.72
C GLU A 64 -1.62 17.18 -3.48
N ASP A 65 -0.53 17.45 -2.77
CA ASP A 65 0.79 17.61 -3.38
C ASP A 65 1.23 16.33 -4.09
N ILE A 66 0.94 15.16 -3.52
CA ILE A 66 1.24 13.87 -4.15
C ILE A 66 0.44 13.69 -5.44
N ARG A 67 -0.84 14.09 -5.47
CA ARG A 67 -1.65 14.05 -6.69
C ARG A 67 -1.02 14.88 -7.79
N VAL A 68 -0.67 16.12 -7.48
CA VAL A 68 -0.03 17.02 -8.43
C VAL A 68 1.29 16.44 -8.94
N PHE A 69 2.11 15.93 -8.04
CA PHE A 69 3.37 15.29 -8.38
C PHE A 69 3.21 14.12 -9.37
N LEU A 70 2.24 13.24 -9.10
CA LEU A 70 1.99 12.09 -9.96
C LEU A 70 1.43 12.52 -11.33
N GLU A 71 0.59 13.55 -11.37
CA GLU A 71 0.07 14.10 -12.61
C GLU A 71 1.17 14.75 -13.46
N GLU A 72 2.12 15.41 -12.83
CA GLU A 72 3.28 16.00 -13.54
C GLU A 72 4.21 14.93 -14.10
N LEU A 73 4.43 13.84 -13.34
CA LEU A 73 5.29 12.74 -13.77
C LEU A 73 4.72 11.98 -14.97
N ALA A 74 3.43 11.70 -14.95
CA ALA A 74 2.75 10.97 -16.02
C ALA A 74 1.39 11.61 -16.29
N PRO A 75 1.35 12.66 -17.09
CA PRO A 75 0.11 13.40 -17.38
C PRO A 75 -0.97 12.52 -18.03
N LYS A 76 -2.19 12.63 -17.55
CA LYS A 76 -3.33 11.85 -18.07
C LYS A 76 -3.61 12.12 -19.54
N HIS A 77 -3.47 13.38 -19.95
CA HIS A 77 -3.86 13.83 -21.29
C HIS A 77 -2.72 13.81 -22.30
N LYS A 78 -1.57 13.24 -21.93
CA LYS A 78 -0.48 13.02 -22.87
C LYS A 78 -0.84 11.85 -23.79
N GLN A 79 -0.34 11.91 -25.02
CA GLN A 79 -0.51 10.81 -25.98
C GLN A 79 0.50 9.72 -25.71
N TYR A 80 -0.02 8.52 -25.41
CA TYR A 80 0.78 7.33 -25.12
C TYR A 80 0.49 6.23 -26.15
N GLN A 81 1.38 5.23 -26.23
CA GLN A 81 1.16 4.06 -27.07
C GLN A 81 0.12 3.11 -26.48
N HIS A 82 0.14 2.93 -25.17
CA HIS A 82 -0.86 2.10 -24.48
C HIS A 82 -2.17 2.87 -24.37
N PRO A 83 -3.32 2.29 -24.78
CA PRO A 83 -4.58 3.03 -24.77
C PRO A 83 -5.15 3.23 -23.37
N SER A 84 -5.84 4.34 -23.20
CA SER A 84 -6.70 4.68 -22.06
C SER A 84 -5.98 5.01 -20.75
N ASN A 85 -5.16 4.12 -20.21
CA ASN A 85 -4.62 4.26 -18.85
C ASN A 85 -3.11 4.08 -18.72
N ALA A 86 -2.35 4.42 -19.77
CA ALA A 86 -0.89 4.35 -19.70
C ALA A 86 -0.33 5.17 -18.52
N HIS A 87 -0.89 6.35 -18.28
CA HIS A 87 -0.48 7.20 -17.16
C HIS A 87 -0.63 6.50 -15.80
N SER A 88 -1.66 5.68 -15.62
CA SER A 88 -1.88 4.91 -14.40
C SER A 88 -0.79 3.87 -14.17
N HIS A 89 -0.41 3.15 -15.22
CA HIS A 89 0.69 2.18 -15.17
C HIS A 89 2.04 2.86 -14.90
N LEU A 90 2.31 3.97 -15.55
CA LEU A 90 3.57 4.69 -15.38
C LEU A 90 3.70 5.27 -13.97
N ARG A 91 2.63 5.82 -13.42
CA ARG A 91 2.60 6.28 -12.03
C ARG A 91 2.87 5.14 -11.05
N SER A 92 2.31 3.97 -11.33
CA SER A 92 2.43 2.81 -10.46
C SER A 92 3.81 2.16 -10.49
N MET A 93 4.58 2.32 -11.56
CA MET A 93 5.92 1.72 -11.63
C MET A 93 7.01 2.54 -10.94
N ILE A 94 6.71 3.76 -10.52
CA ILE A 94 7.69 4.66 -9.86
C ILE A 94 8.08 4.12 -8.48
N LEU A 95 7.13 3.48 -7.80
CA LEU A 95 7.32 2.95 -6.45
C LEU A 95 7.10 1.43 -6.46
N PRO A 96 7.79 0.69 -5.58
CA PRO A 96 7.54 -0.75 -5.45
C PRO A 96 6.09 -1.04 -5.04
N PRO A 97 5.52 -2.17 -5.48
CA PRO A 97 4.16 -2.55 -5.11
C PRO A 97 4.07 -3.14 -3.71
N ASP A 98 5.13 -3.10 -2.94
CA ASP A 98 5.20 -3.74 -1.63
C ASP A 98 5.91 -2.87 -0.61
N LYS A 99 5.66 -3.17 0.65
CA LYS A 99 6.37 -2.61 1.80
C LYS A 99 6.59 -3.71 2.82
N THR A 100 7.77 -3.71 3.43
CA THR A 100 8.09 -4.60 4.55
C THR A 100 8.37 -3.76 5.78
N LEU A 101 7.72 -4.12 6.87
CA LEU A 101 7.78 -3.36 8.13
C LEU A 101 8.18 -4.29 9.27
N PRO A 102 8.99 -3.81 10.23
CA PRO A 102 9.35 -4.61 11.38
C PRO A 102 8.20 -4.76 12.35
N ILE A 103 8.11 -5.95 12.96
CA ILE A 103 7.24 -6.22 14.09
C ILE A 103 8.12 -6.31 15.33
N VAL A 104 7.85 -5.47 16.30
CA VAL A 104 8.60 -5.42 17.55
C VAL A 104 7.61 -5.42 18.72
N ASN A 105 7.81 -6.35 19.64
CA ASN A 105 6.95 -6.49 20.83
C ASN A 105 5.44 -6.58 20.50
N GLY A 106 5.11 -7.22 19.39
CA GLY A 106 3.73 -7.51 19.01
C GLY A 106 3.03 -6.46 18.18
N GLY A 107 3.73 -5.43 17.74
CA GLY A 107 3.16 -4.39 16.89
C GLY A 107 4.09 -3.96 15.76
N VAL A 108 3.52 -3.37 14.74
CA VAL A 108 4.27 -2.76 13.64
C VAL A 108 4.89 -1.45 14.13
N GLU A 109 6.18 -1.29 13.86
CA GLU A 109 6.91 -0.07 14.21
C GLU A 109 6.81 0.96 13.09
N PHE A 110 5.76 1.77 13.12
CA PHE A 110 5.67 2.96 12.27
C PHE A 110 6.43 4.12 12.90
N GLY A 111 7.04 4.96 12.08
CA GLY A 111 7.47 6.27 12.52
C GLY A 111 6.25 7.13 12.93
N THR A 112 6.47 8.16 13.72
CA THR A 112 5.39 9.00 14.28
C THR A 112 4.43 9.52 13.22
N TRP A 113 4.95 9.90 12.06
CA TRP A 113 4.16 10.49 10.98
C TRP A 113 3.91 9.53 9.80
N GLN A 114 4.37 8.28 9.92
CA GLN A 114 4.20 7.31 8.84
C GLN A 114 2.84 6.66 8.90
N SER A 115 2.17 6.63 7.75
CA SER A 115 1.02 5.78 7.48
C SER A 115 1.31 4.93 6.25
N LEU A 116 0.75 3.74 6.21
CA LEU A 116 0.81 2.88 5.03
C LEU A 116 -0.44 3.15 4.20
N LEU A 117 -0.25 3.69 3.01
CA LEU A 117 -1.35 4.06 2.13
C LEU A 117 -1.31 3.24 0.85
N PHE A 118 -2.48 2.79 0.41
CA PHE A 118 -2.67 2.34 -0.96
C PHE A 118 -3.00 3.55 -1.82
N VAL A 119 -2.33 3.69 -2.96
CA VAL A 119 -2.57 4.76 -3.91
C VAL A 119 -3.22 4.19 -5.16
N GLU A 120 -4.46 4.57 -5.41
CA GLU A 120 -5.19 4.18 -6.62
C GLU A 120 -4.76 5.10 -7.76
N THR A 121 -4.13 4.54 -8.78
CA THR A 121 -3.65 5.32 -9.92
C THR A 121 -4.50 5.11 -11.18
N ASP A 122 -5.48 4.21 -11.15
CA ASP A 122 -6.36 3.96 -12.28
C ASP A 122 -7.51 4.96 -12.34
N VAL A 123 -8.10 5.06 -13.52
CA VAL A 123 -9.10 6.10 -13.83
C VAL A 123 -10.48 5.80 -13.26
N TYR A 124 -10.79 4.53 -12.99
CA TYR A 124 -12.12 4.12 -12.51
C TYR A 124 -12.07 3.61 -11.08
N PRO A 125 -13.19 3.69 -10.33
CA PRO A 125 -13.33 2.99 -9.07
C PRO A 125 -13.05 1.49 -9.25
N ARG A 126 -12.32 0.90 -8.29
CA ARG A 126 -11.92 -0.50 -8.35
C ARG A 126 -12.19 -1.19 -7.03
N GLU A 127 -12.40 -2.50 -7.09
CA GLU A 127 -12.20 -3.37 -5.96
C GLU A 127 -10.74 -3.81 -5.97
N ARG A 128 -10.03 -3.55 -4.88
CA ARG A 128 -8.61 -3.85 -4.76
C ARG A 128 -8.38 -4.87 -3.67
N THR A 129 -7.25 -5.56 -3.79
CA THR A 129 -6.83 -6.58 -2.84
C THR A 129 -5.40 -6.27 -2.42
N ILE A 130 -5.11 -6.44 -1.14
CA ILE A 130 -3.72 -6.52 -0.66
C ILE A 130 -3.51 -7.86 0.02
N ILE A 131 -2.28 -8.33 -0.05
CA ILE A 131 -1.83 -9.54 0.63
C ILE A 131 -0.94 -9.10 1.78
N ILE A 132 -1.33 -9.47 2.99
CA ILE A 132 -0.58 -9.18 4.22
C ILE A 132 0.06 -10.49 4.68
N GLN A 133 1.38 -10.58 4.58
CA GLN A 133 2.11 -11.76 5.02
C GLN A 133 2.92 -11.41 6.26
N ILE A 134 2.66 -12.12 7.33
CA ILE A 134 3.24 -11.86 8.65
C ILE A 134 4.10 -13.07 9.00
N MET A 135 5.37 -12.86 9.32
CA MET A 135 6.27 -13.95 9.65
C MET A 135 7.18 -13.59 10.82
N GLY A 136 7.41 -14.56 11.66
CA GLY A 136 8.26 -14.37 12.83
C GLY A 136 7.91 -15.33 13.95
N GLU A 137 8.21 -14.90 15.17
CA GLU A 137 8.05 -15.69 16.39
C GLU A 137 7.10 -15.00 17.36
N PRO A 138 6.32 -15.80 18.10
CA PRO A 138 5.43 -15.26 19.14
C PRO A 138 6.18 -14.66 20.32
#